data_ccc85946cb4be1285d41094a870993f2
#
_entry.id   ccc85946cb4be1285d41094a870993f2
#
_cell.length_a   1.000
_cell.length_b   1.000
_cell.length_c   1.000
_cell.angle_alpha   90.00
_cell.angle_beta   90.00
_cell.angle_gamma   90.00
#
_symmetry.space_group_name_H-M   'P 1'
#
loop_
_entity.id
_entity.type
_entity.pdbx_description
1 polymer ?
#
loop_
_entity_poly.entity_id
_entity_poly.type
_entity_poly.pdbx_seq_one_letter_code
_entity_poly.pdbx_strand_id
1 'polypeptide(L)'
;MDHYSWNAQGMTCISNAYESAFWRNSESPIVLAGGNSYYMDSDWTTLIERNNSTGAETILTNTSTNDTGAYSGQQDTGLFYYDGGICYNSSNQILEFDLSDRTEYVLYDLEDSVGAIINGCREENGAITFVADWSPYYSTGDIYEIVWNDGWYETDDGWVYIVKGKPLKGWRELGQNWYYFDSDGIMLKNTWVTGRYYVKEDGTMARSEWVENGKYYVDENGIWDSSKIAKWQISNGRWWYSHADGSYTTNGWESIDGEWYYFDESGYMASSCWIGVYYVKENGKMAHSEWVDNGRYYVDENGVWVQGVAAY
;
A
#
# COMPACT_ATOMS: atom_id res chain seq x y z
N MET A 1 -8.66 -9.59 12.20
CA MET A 1 -8.42 -8.49 11.26
C MET A 1 -9.31 -7.37 11.76
N ASP A 2 -8.71 -6.31 12.26
CA ASP A 2 -9.49 -5.17 12.72
C ASP A 2 -10.05 -4.48 11.49
N HIS A 3 -11.36 -4.49 11.38
CA HIS A 3 -12.06 -3.77 10.32
C HIS A 3 -11.90 -2.28 10.61
N TYR A 4 -11.11 -1.60 9.79
CA TYR A 4 -11.03 -0.15 9.81
C TYR A 4 -12.38 0.41 9.34
N SER A 5 -13.20 0.87 10.28
CA SER A 5 -14.37 1.66 9.95
C SER A 5 -13.93 3.03 9.46
N TRP A 6 -13.83 3.18 8.17
CA TRP A 6 -13.64 4.49 7.54
C TRP A 6 -14.97 5.21 7.60
N ASN A 7 -15.18 6.01 8.63
CA ASN A 7 -16.37 6.83 8.70
C ASN A 7 -16.42 7.76 7.49
N ALA A 8 -17.35 7.51 6.58
CA ALA A 8 -17.82 8.53 5.66
C ALA A 8 -18.30 9.69 6.52
N GLN A 9 -17.42 10.67 6.77
CA GLN A 9 -17.68 11.78 7.68
C GLN A 9 -18.66 12.74 7.03
N GLY A 10 -19.90 12.36 6.97
CA GLY A 10 -20.94 13.27 6.54
C GLY A 10 -22.15 12.51 6.01
N MET A 11 -23.25 12.72 6.67
CA MET A 11 -24.56 12.48 6.11
C MET A 11 -25.26 13.82 5.93
N THR A 12 -25.91 14.01 4.79
CA THR A 12 -26.78 15.17 4.58
C THR A 12 -28.22 14.70 4.64
N CYS A 13 -28.99 15.24 5.56
CA CYS A 13 -30.44 15.01 5.56
C CYS A 13 -31.04 15.69 4.33
N ILE A 14 -31.59 14.91 3.40
CA ILE A 14 -32.20 15.40 2.17
C ILE A 14 -33.72 15.53 2.25
N SER A 15 -34.36 14.89 3.24
CA SER A 15 -35.79 15.00 3.47
C SER A 15 -36.15 14.64 4.92
N ASN A 16 -37.03 15.41 5.51
CA ASN A 16 -37.66 15.15 6.82
C ASN A 16 -39.03 14.50 6.67
N ALA A 17 -39.31 13.86 5.55
CA ALA A 17 -40.61 13.30 5.28
C ALA A 17 -40.54 11.79 5.14
N TYR A 18 -41.38 11.13 5.90
CA TYR A 18 -41.73 9.72 5.73
C TYR A 18 -42.37 9.52 4.36
N GLU A 19 -41.59 9.10 3.36
CA GLU A 19 -42.15 8.70 2.09
C GLU A 19 -42.48 7.21 2.13
N SER A 20 -43.75 6.89 2.15
CA SER A 20 -44.34 5.53 2.06
C SER A 20 -43.91 4.78 0.78
N ALA A 21 -43.18 5.42 -0.11
CA ALA A 21 -42.59 4.84 -1.32
C ALA A 21 -41.30 4.04 -1.08
N PHE A 22 -40.62 4.25 0.03
CA PHE A 22 -39.42 3.48 0.40
C PHE A 22 -39.77 2.01 0.75
N TRP A 23 -41.00 1.72 1.14
CA TRP A 23 -41.44 0.52 1.83
C TRP A 23 -42.29 -0.45 0.98
N ARG A 24 -42.26 -0.40 -0.33
CA ARG A 24 -43.24 -1.13 -1.17
C ARG A 24 -42.69 -2.34 -1.93
N ASN A 25 -41.68 -3.03 -1.50
CA ASN A 25 -41.35 -4.34 -2.09
C ASN A 25 -41.17 -5.38 -0.99
N SER A 26 -42.17 -6.22 -0.80
CA SER A 26 -42.17 -7.37 0.10
C SER A 26 -41.45 -8.59 -0.51
N GLU A 27 -40.74 -8.46 -1.62
CA GLU A 27 -39.92 -9.50 -2.22
C GLU A 27 -38.45 -9.18 -1.97
N SER A 28 -37.70 -10.20 -1.54
CA SER A 28 -36.28 -10.09 -1.36
C SER A 28 -35.64 -9.58 -2.64
N PRO A 29 -34.99 -8.43 -2.64
CA PRO A 29 -34.36 -7.91 -3.86
C PRO A 29 -33.28 -8.88 -4.36
N ILE A 30 -33.26 -9.10 -5.66
CA ILE A 30 -32.23 -9.87 -6.35
C ILE A 30 -31.45 -8.92 -7.25
N VAL A 31 -30.14 -8.84 -7.04
CA VAL A 31 -29.26 -8.04 -7.89
C VAL A 31 -28.59 -8.93 -8.93
N LEU A 32 -28.59 -8.51 -10.19
CA LEU A 32 -27.95 -9.22 -11.29
C LEU A 32 -26.67 -8.50 -11.69
N ALA A 33 -25.52 -9.17 -11.60
CA ALA A 33 -24.24 -8.66 -12.06
C ALA A 33 -23.32 -9.77 -12.55
N GLY A 34 -22.58 -9.54 -13.63
CA GLY A 34 -21.56 -10.45 -14.13
C GLY A 34 -22.04 -11.87 -14.48
N GLY A 35 -23.34 -12.06 -14.78
CA GLY A 35 -23.92 -13.38 -15.05
C GLY A 35 -24.33 -14.16 -13.80
N ASN A 36 -24.24 -13.56 -12.64
CA ASN A 36 -24.66 -14.10 -11.34
C ASN A 36 -25.83 -13.33 -10.77
N SER A 37 -26.54 -13.97 -9.84
CA SER A 37 -27.59 -13.35 -9.02
C SER A 37 -27.10 -13.25 -7.58
N TYR A 38 -27.35 -12.12 -6.95
CA TYR A 38 -26.99 -11.85 -5.55
C TYR A 38 -28.25 -11.57 -4.75
N TYR A 39 -28.36 -12.20 -3.59
CA TYR A 39 -29.53 -12.06 -2.70
C TYR A 39 -29.14 -12.41 -1.27
N MET A 40 -29.94 -11.90 -0.33
CA MET A 40 -29.82 -12.28 1.09
C MET A 40 -30.59 -13.56 1.35
N ASP A 41 -30.15 -14.35 2.32
CA ASP A 41 -30.90 -15.51 2.82
C ASP A 41 -32.23 -15.11 3.50
N SER A 42 -33.02 -16.09 3.93
CA SER A 42 -34.32 -15.85 4.55
C SER A 42 -34.26 -15.05 5.86
N ASP A 43 -33.12 -15.10 6.53
CA ASP A 43 -32.88 -14.46 7.83
C ASP A 43 -32.15 -13.13 7.70
N TRP A 44 -31.81 -12.72 6.47
CA TRP A 44 -31.12 -11.48 6.13
C TRP A 44 -29.75 -11.34 6.78
N THR A 45 -29.08 -12.45 7.04
CA THR A 45 -27.77 -12.50 7.67
C THR A 45 -26.65 -12.87 6.73
N THR A 46 -26.97 -13.40 5.55
CA THR A 46 -25.99 -14.00 4.65
C THR A 46 -26.20 -13.51 3.22
N LEU A 47 -25.18 -12.88 2.64
CA LEU A 47 -25.15 -12.54 1.21
C LEU A 47 -24.74 -13.78 0.40
N ILE A 48 -25.57 -14.16 -0.57
CA ILE A 48 -25.39 -15.33 -1.42
C ILE A 48 -25.21 -14.89 -2.88
N GLU A 49 -24.20 -15.46 -3.52
CA GLU A 49 -23.99 -15.42 -4.96
C GLU A 49 -24.48 -16.74 -5.59
N ARG A 50 -25.32 -16.65 -6.61
CA ARG A 50 -25.73 -17.78 -7.42
C ARG A 50 -25.24 -17.62 -8.86
N ASN A 51 -24.51 -18.58 -9.35
CA ASN A 51 -24.13 -18.64 -10.75
C ASN A 51 -25.36 -19.05 -11.59
N ASN A 52 -25.82 -18.17 -12.47
CA ASN A 52 -27.05 -18.38 -13.24
C ASN A 52 -26.93 -19.45 -14.32
N SER A 53 -25.70 -19.84 -14.73
CA SER A 53 -25.46 -20.90 -15.71
C SER A 53 -25.44 -22.27 -15.09
N THR A 54 -24.88 -22.42 -13.88
CA THR A 54 -24.69 -23.72 -13.23
C THR A 54 -25.66 -23.95 -12.08
N GLY A 55 -26.28 -22.89 -11.56
CA GLY A 55 -27.13 -22.93 -10.36
C GLY A 55 -26.34 -23.09 -9.05
N ALA A 56 -25.00 -23.07 -9.11
CA ALA A 56 -24.17 -23.18 -7.90
C ALA A 56 -24.28 -21.93 -7.05
N GLU A 57 -24.36 -22.11 -5.75
CA GLU A 57 -24.44 -21.04 -4.75
C GLU A 57 -23.17 -20.96 -3.91
N THR A 58 -22.76 -19.74 -3.59
CA THR A 58 -21.59 -19.43 -2.75
C THR A 58 -21.99 -18.42 -1.70
N ILE A 59 -21.69 -18.68 -0.45
CA ILE A 59 -21.83 -17.70 0.65
C ILE A 59 -20.68 -16.72 0.53
N LEU A 60 -21.00 -15.44 0.44
CA LEU A 60 -20.02 -14.36 0.32
C LEU A 60 -19.66 -13.75 1.67
N THR A 61 -20.68 -13.45 2.48
CA THR A 61 -20.49 -12.86 3.80
C THR A 61 -21.48 -13.47 4.77
N ASN A 62 -21.17 -13.41 6.05
CA ASN A 62 -22.07 -13.78 7.11
C ASN A 62 -22.10 -12.65 8.14
N THR A 63 -23.14 -11.83 8.10
CA THR A 63 -23.31 -10.66 8.97
C THR A 63 -23.77 -11.04 10.38
N SER A 64 -23.79 -12.32 10.74
CA SER A 64 -24.25 -12.81 12.05
C SER A 64 -23.32 -12.45 13.23
N THR A 65 -22.39 -11.54 13.05
CA THR A 65 -21.57 -11.04 14.14
C THR A 65 -22.26 -9.86 14.82
N ASN A 66 -23.01 -10.19 15.89
CA ASN A 66 -23.35 -9.31 16.99
C ASN A 66 -24.40 -8.20 16.70
N ASP A 67 -25.53 -8.51 16.85
CA ASP A 67 -26.55 -7.94 17.70
C ASP A 67 -27.93 -8.20 17.14
N THR A 68 -28.42 -9.35 17.46
CA THR A 68 -29.85 -9.63 17.33
C THR A 68 -30.60 -8.87 18.40
N GLY A 69 -30.57 -7.56 18.34
CA GLY A 69 -31.68 -6.74 18.81
C GLY A 69 -32.84 -6.99 17.89
N ALA A 70 -33.28 -8.25 17.80
CA ALA A 70 -34.41 -8.66 16.99
C ALA A 70 -35.67 -7.99 17.47
N TYR A 71 -35.92 -6.78 16.97
CA TYR A 71 -37.28 -6.32 16.84
C TYR A 71 -37.83 -6.98 15.57
N SER A 72 -38.79 -7.86 15.78
CA SER A 72 -39.62 -8.54 14.78
C SER A 72 -40.53 -7.58 14.01
N GLY A 73 -39.93 -6.65 13.30
CA GLY A 73 -40.60 -5.76 12.37
C GLY A 73 -39.75 -5.72 11.11
N GLN A 74 -40.39 -6.04 9.99
CA GLN A 74 -39.81 -6.09 8.65
C GLN A 74 -38.73 -5.02 8.44
N GLN A 75 -37.47 -5.42 8.49
CA GLN A 75 -36.35 -4.60 8.01
C GLN A 75 -36.36 -4.76 6.50
N ASP A 76 -36.68 -3.70 5.77
CA ASP A 76 -36.42 -3.63 4.34
C ASP A 76 -34.93 -3.42 4.15
N THR A 77 -34.18 -4.53 4.10
CA THR A 77 -32.74 -4.46 3.73
C THR A 77 -32.64 -4.05 2.27
N GLY A 78 -32.09 -2.88 2.03
CA GLY A 78 -31.75 -2.47 0.68
C GLY A 78 -30.63 -3.38 0.17
N LEU A 79 -30.83 -3.99 -0.98
CA LEU A 79 -29.79 -4.71 -1.71
C LEU A 79 -29.75 -4.13 -3.12
N PHE A 80 -28.58 -3.61 -3.55
CA PHE A 80 -28.43 -2.97 -4.86
C PHE A 80 -26.99 -3.07 -5.37
N TYR A 81 -26.81 -2.87 -6.66
CA TYR A 81 -25.48 -2.77 -7.27
C TYR A 81 -25.00 -1.32 -7.27
N TYR A 82 -23.78 -1.09 -6.81
CA TYR A 82 -23.15 0.22 -6.79
C TYR A 82 -21.63 0.09 -7.00
N ASP A 83 -21.07 0.89 -7.89
CA ASP A 83 -19.63 1.10 -8.12
C ASP A 83 -18.76 -0.19 -8.15
N GLY A 84 -19.30 -1.28 -8.70
CA GLY A 84 -18.57 -2.55 -8.83
C GLY A 84 -18.86 -3.57 -7.74
N GLY A 85 -19.69 -3.24 -6.75
CA GLY A 85 -20.03 -4.11 -5.63
C GLY A 85 -21.52 -4.27 -5.41
N ILE A 86 -21.84 -5.13 -4.46
CA ILE A 86 -23.20 -5.38 -3.97
C ILE A 86 -23.34 -4.69 -2.63
N CYS A 87 -24.13 -3.65 -2.57
CA CYS A 87 -24.41 -2.88 -1.37
C CYS A 87 -25.65 -3.38 -0.64
N TYR A 88 -25.61 -3.34 0.68
CA TYR A 88 -26.70 -3.72 1.57
C TYR A 88 -26.52 -3.06 2.95
N ASN A 89 -27.57 -3.04 3.76
CA ASN A 89 -27.48 -2.57 5.14
C ASN A 89 -27.57 -3.71 6.14
N SER A 90 -26.86 -3.53 7.25
CA SER A 90 -26.95 -4.37 8.45
C SER A 90 -27.11 -3.44 9.63
N SER A 91 -28.12 -3.64 10.44
CA SER A 91 -28.43 -2.84 11.65
C SER A 91 -28.09 -1.34 11.56
N ASN A 92 -26.86 -0.97 11.82
CA ASN A 92 -26.33 0.40 11.84
C ASN A 92 -25.30 0.70 10.76
N GLN A 93 -25.02 -0.25 9.85
CA GLN A 93 -23.99 -0.12 8.82
C GLN A 93 -24.56 -0.23 7.42
N ILE A 94 -23.94 0.46 6.47
CA ILE A 94 -24.07 0.22 5.04
C ILE A 94 -22.78 -0.45 4.57
N LEU A 95 -22.93 -1.63 3.99
CA LEU A 95 -21.85 -2.51 3.58
C LEU A 95 -21.82 -2.63 2.06
N GLU A 96 -20.65 -2.90 1.52
CA GLU A 96 -20.45 -3.27 0.12
C GLU A 96 -19.56 -4.50 0.03
N PHE A 97 -20.03 -5.52 -0.68
CA PHE A 97 -19.17 -6.61 -1.12
C PHE A 97 -18.64 -6.29 -2.52
N ASP A 98 -17.37 -5.93 -2.60
CA ASP A 98 -16.70 -5.61 -3.86
C ASP A 98 -16.47 -6.88 -4.69
N LEU A 99 -16.98 -6.89 -5.93
CA LEU A 99 -16.90 -8.07 -6.80
C LEU A 99 -15.52 -8.26 -7.42
N SER A 100 -14.68 -7.25 -7.42
CA SER A 100 -13.36 -7.31 -8.04
C SER A 100 -12.30 -7.94 -7.15
N ASP A 101 -12.30 -7.64 -5.86
CA ASP A 101 -11.35 -8.18 -4.88
C ASP A 101 -11.97 -9.17 -3.88
N ARG A 102 -13.29 -9.35 -3.94
CA ARG A 102 -14.06 -10.27 -3.10
C ARG A 102 -13.97 -9.92 -1.60
N THR A 103 -13.89 -8.64 -1.30
CA THR A 103 -13.80 -8.10 0.07
C THR A 103 -15.05 -7.33 0.43
N GLU A 104 -15.46 -7.44 1.69
CA GLU A 104 -16.54 -6.64 2.26
C GLU A 104 -15.98 -5.35 2.86
N TYR A 105 -16.56 -4.21 2.52
CA TYR A 105 -16.24 -2.90 3.03
C TYR A 105 -17.40 -2.30 3.80
N VAL A 106 -17.11 -1.64 4.91
CA VAL A 106 -18.07 -0.77 5.60
C VAL A 106 -18.02 0.60 4.93
N LEU A 107 -19.10 0.95 4.22
CA LEU A 107 -19.19 2.24 3.55
C LEU A 107 -19.65 3.34 4.49
N TYR A 108 -20.50 3.01 5.44
CA TYR A 108 -21.02 3.92 6.44
C TYR A 108 -21.35 3.18 7.74
N ASP A 109 -21.04 3.77 8.87
CA ASP A 109 -21.37 3.27 10.21
C ASP A 109 -22.02 4.39 11.03
N LEU A 110 -23.21 4.10 11.57
CA LEU A 110 -23.92 5.00 12.49
C LEU A 110 -23.31 5.00 13.90
N GLU A 111 -22.01 4.81 14.04
CA GLU A 111 -21.32 4.65 15.32
C GLU A 111 -21.93 5.47 16.47
N ASP A 112 -22.08 4.81 17.63
CA ASP A 112 -22.34 5.41 18.96
C ASP A 112 -23.62 6.22 19.16
N SER A 113 -24.47 6.36 18.19
CA SER A 113 -25.79 6.89 18.46
C SER A 113 -26.67 5.80 19.06
N VAL A 114 -26.71 5.79 20.37
CA VAL A 114 -27.52 4.84 21.17
C VAL A 114 -28.91 4.71 20.57
N GLY A 115 -29.15 3.60 19.85
CA GLY A 115 -30.45 3.23 19.33
C GLY A 115 -30.80 3.68 17.92
N ALA A 116 -29.87 4.20 17.12
CA ALA A 116 -30.12 4.46 15.70
C ALA A 116 -30.01 3.18 14.86
N ILE A 117 -30.90 2.97 13.93
CA ILE A 117 -30.96 1.83 13.03
C ILE A 117 -31.10 2.33 11.60
N ILE A 118 -30.36 1.74 10.67
CA ILE A 118 -30.57 1.93 9.23
C ILE A 118 -31.69 1.01 8.79
N ASN A 119 -32.83 1.60 8.43
CA ASN A 119 -34.03 0.87 8.03
C ASN A 119 -34.10 0.57 6.53
N GLY A 120 -33.09 0.84 5.77
CA GLY A 120 -32.97 0.53 4.35
C GLY A 120 -32.06 1.51 3.66
N CYS A 121 -31.44 1.05 2.59
CA CYS A 121 -30.57 1.86 1.73
C CYS A 121 -30.83 1.55 0.25
N ARG A 122 -30.51 2.49 -0.62
CA ARG A 122 -30.63 2.32 -2.08
C ARG A 122 -29.67 3.25 -2.81
N GLU A 123 -29.39 2.92 -4.07
CA GLU A 123 -28.76 3.87 -5.00
C GLU A 123 -29.83 4.78 -5.60
N GLU A 124 -29.57 6.08 -5.60
CA GLU A 124 -30.42 7.07 -6.25
C GLU A 124 -29.55 8.16 -6.88
N ASN A 125 -29.64 8.31 -8.22
CA ASN A 125 -28.90 9.32 -8.99
C ASN A 125 -27.37 9.28 -8.78
N GLY A 126 -26.79 8.11 -8.58
CA GLY A 126 -25.33 7.94 -8.39
C GLY A 126 -24.88 8.14 -6.93
N ALA A 127 -25.80 8.33 -6.01
CA ALA A 127 -25.53 8.43 -4.58
C ALA A 127 -26.19 7.28 -3.80
N ILE A 128 -25.63 6.95 -2.66
CA ILE A 128 -26.27 6.03 -1.72
C ILE A 128 -27.11 6.84 -0.73
N THR A 129 -28.42 6.56 -0.74
CA THR A 129 -29.35 7.14 0.20
C THR A 129 -29.84 6.07 1.18
N PHE A 130 -30.10 6.46 2.41
CA PHE A 130 -30.61 5.56 3.46
C PHE A 130 -31.54 6.25 4.42
N VAL A 131 -32.32 5.45 5.13
CA VAL A 131 -33.21 5.93 6.19
C VAL A 131 -32.61 5.56 7.53
N ALA A 132 -32.36 6.54 8.37
CA ALA A 132 -31.96 6.31 9.75
C ALA A 132 -33.10 6.65 10.71
N ASP A 133 -33.44 5.73 11.61
CA ASP A 133 -34.40 5.89 12.66
C ASP A 133 -33.71 5.95 14.02
N TRP A 134 -33.91 7.04 14.74
CA TRP A 134 -33.35 7.28 16.08
C TRP A 134 -34.28 6.80 17.21
N SER A 135 -35.45 6.27 16.87
CA SER A 135 -36.41 5.79 17.85
C SER A 135 -36.98 4.44 17.46
N PRO A 136 -36.74 3.39 18.25
CA PRO A 136 -37.28 2.06 17.96
C PRO A 136 -38.81 1.97 18.08
N TYR A 137 -39.47 3.06 18.43
CA TYR A 137 -40.91 3.09 18.66
C TYR A 137 -41.74 3.85 17.61
N TYR A 138 -41.07 4.62 16.73
CA TYR A 138 -41.76 5.44 15.75
C TYR A 138 -41.03 5.36 14.41
N SER A 139 -41.64 4.81 13.41
CA SER A 139 -41.15 4.66 12.05
C SER A 139 -41.16 5.99 11.26
N THR A 140 -40.51 7.00 11.79
CA THR A 140 -40.34 8.31 11.14
C THR A 140 -38.88 8.61 10.99
N GLY A 141 -38.21 7.83 10.15
CA GLY A 141 -36.79 8.05 9.85
C GLY A 141 -36.60 9.21 8.86
N ASP A 142 -35.55 9.98 9.06
CA ASP A 142 -35.10 10.94 8.08
C ASP A 142 -34.32 10.22 6.96
N ILE A 143 -34.37 10.77 5.74
CA ILE A 143 -33.61 10.26 4.61
C ILE A 143 -32.26 10.99 4.53
N TYR A 144 -31.20 10.24 4.47
CA TYR A 144 -29.82 10.74 4.38
C TYR A 144 -29.15 10.28 3.10
N GLU A 145 -28.17 11.05 2.65
CA GLU A 145 -27.27 10.71 1.57
C GLU A 145 -25.85 10.58 2.12
N ILE A 146 -25.12 9.55 1.70
CA ILE A 146 -23.70 9.43 2.05
C ILE A 146 -22.92 10.50 1.30
N VAL A 147 -22.19 11.33 2.05
CA VAL A 147 -21.23 12.30 1.51
C VAL A 147 -19.83 11.71 1.68
N TRP A 148 -19.17 11.45 0.56
CA TRP A 148 -17.83 10.86 0.55
C TRP A 148 -16.76 11.92 0.87
N ASN A 149 -15.91 11.60 1.83
CA ASN A 149 -14.68 12.36 2.10
C ASN A 149 -13.49 11.61 1.51
N ASP A 150 -13.33 11.73 0.19
CA ASP A 150 -12.20 11.12 -0.50
C ASP A 150 -10.89 11.83 -0.12
N GLY A 151 -9.80 11.07 0.03
CA GLY A 151 -8.50 11.67 0.33
C GLY A 151 -7.54 10.79 1.11
N TRP A 152 -6.49 11.43 1.60
CA TRP A 152 -5.45 10.80 2.40
C TRP A 152 -5.85 10.70 3.86
N TYR A 153 -5.61 9.51 4.45
CA TYR A 153 -5.79 9.24 5.87
C TYR A 153 -4.58 8.52 6.43
N GLU A 154 -4.16 8.90 7.63
CA GLU A 154 -3.10 8.23 8.38
C GLU A 154 -3.73 7.23 9.33
N THR A 155 -3.19 6.00 9.33
CA THR A 155 -3.59 4.90 10.19
C THR A 155 -2.41 4.43 11.02
N ASP A 156 -2.64 3.55 11.98
CA ASP A 156 -1.56 2.94 12.76
C ASP A 156 -0.59 2.14 11.88
N ASP A 157 -1.05 1.60 10.74
CA ASP A 157 -0.25 0.79 9.81
C ASP A 157 0.39 1.63 8.68
N GLY A 158 -0.04 2.87 8.48
CA GLY A 158 0.48 3.76 7.45
C GLY A 158 -0.57 4.62 6.77
N TRP A 159 -0.20 5.23 5.65
CA TRP A 159 -1.08 6.08 4.86
C TRP A 159 -1.93 5.26 3.89
N VAL A 160 -3.19 5.64 3.79
CA VAL A 160 -4.16 5.12 2.80
C VAL A 160 -4.76 6.27 2.02
N TYR A 161 -5.27 5.99 0.83
CA TYR A 161 -6.09 6.94 0.08
C TYR A 161 -7.48 6.33 -0.15
N ILE A 162 -8.49 6.99 0.37
CA ILE A 162 -9.88 6.54 0.32
C ILE A 162 -10.60 7.18 -0.85
N VAL A 163 -11.35 6.38 -1.59
CA VAL A 163 -12.30 6.84 -2.63
C VAL A 163 -13.62 6.13 -2.40
N LYS A 164 -14.68 6.91 -2.19
CA LYS A 164 -16.02 6.39 -1.92
C LYS A 164 -16.04 5.32 -0.81
N GLY A 165 -15.36 5.61 0.30
CA GLY A 165 -15.30 4.73 1.46
C GLY A 165 -14.34 3.53 1.34
N LYS A 166 -13.68 3.34 0.21
CA LYS A 166 -12.76 2.21 -0.01
C LYS A 166 -11.31 2.67 -0.17
N PRO A 167 -10.33 1.94 0.41
CA PRO A 167 -8.93 2.21 0.19
C PRO A 167 -8.51 1.82 -1.23
N LEU A 168 -7.70 2.67 -1.86
CA LEU A 168 -7.09 2.33 -3.15
C LEU A 168 -6.08 1.21 -2.99
N LYS A 169 -5.93 0.37 -4.02
CA LYS A 169 -4.97 -0.75 -4.06
C LYS A 169 -4.19 -0.74 -5.37
N GLY A 170 -2.95 -1.25 -5.32
CA GLY A 170 -2.08 -1.28 -6.49
C GLY A 170 -1.57 0.11 -6.90
N TRP A 171 -1.13 0.23 -8.16
CA TRP A 171 -0.67 1.51 -8.69
C TRP A 171 -1.82 2.48 -8.92
N ARG A 172 -1.65 3.72 -8.43
CA ARG A 172 -2.62 4.82 -8.61
C ARG A 172 -1.90 6.13 -8.88
N GLU A 173 -2.41 6.86 -9.86
CA GLU A 173 -1.98 8.23 -10.13
C GLU A 173 -2.86 9.19 -9.35
N LEU A 174 -2.26 9.93 -8.44
CA LEU A 174 -2.93 10.95 -7.64
C LEU A 174 -2.26 12.30 -7.90
N GLY A 175 -2.98 13.18 -8.57
CA GLY A 175 -2.42 14.43 -9.08
C GLY A 175 -1.41 14.19 -10.21
N GLN A 176 -0.13 14.48 -9.97
CA GLN A 176 0.97 14.28 -10.94
C GLN A 176 1.92 13.15 -10.53
N ASN A 177 1.60 12.45 -9.44
CA ASN A 177 2.47 11.45 -8.85
C ASN A 177 1.81 10.07 -8.86
N TRP A 178 2.64 9.04 -9.01
CA TRP A 178 2.23 7.66 -8.87
C TRP A 178 2.58 7.15 -7.49
N TYR A 179 1.63 6.41 -6.90
CA TYR A 179 1.74 5.75 -5.60
C TYR A 179 1.40 4.28 -5.75
N TYR A 180 1.92 3.45 -4.88
CA TYR A 180 1.54 2.05 -4.81
C TYR A 180 0.97 1.73 -3.43
N PHE A 181 -0.21 1.12 -3.44
CA PHE A 181 -0.89 0.63 -2.25
C PHE A 181 -0.87 -0.90 -2.27
N ASP A 182 -0.63 -1.52 -1.13
CA ASP A 182 -0.61 -2.98 -1.00
C ASP A 182 -2.03 -3.59 -1.02
N SER A 183 -2.14 -4.89 -0.67
CA SER A 183 -3.42 -5.60 -0.62
C SER A 183 -4.37 -5.08 0.44
N ASP A 184 -3.85 -4.47 1.49
CA ASP A 184 -4.62 -3.89 2.59
C ASP A 184 -4.93 -2.40 2.36
N GLY A 185 -4.43 -1.83 1.25
CA GLY A 185 -4.61 -0.43 0.88
C GLY A 185 -3.60 0.50 1.52
N ILE A 186 -2.55 -0.02 2.14
CA ILE A 186 -1.50 0.78 2.77
C ILE A 186 -0.50 1.25 1.72
N MET A 187 -0.20 2.55 1.71
CA MET A 187 0.79 3.14 0.80
C MET A 187 2.19 2.63 1.12
N LEU A 188 2.84 2.04 0.13
CA LEU A 188 4.24 1.65 0.26
C LEU A 188 5.16 2.85 0.18
N LYS A 189 6.25 2.81 0.92
CA LYS A 189 7.32 3.80 0.93
C LYS A 189 8.69 3.16 1.09
N ASN A 190 9.72 3.83 0.56
CA ASN A 190 11.12 3.43 0.67
C ASN A 190 11.38 1.98 0.26
N THR A 191 10.72 1.51 -0.81
CA THR A 191 10.81 0.11 -1.22
C THR A 191 10.63 -0.09 -2.72
N TRP A 192 11.07 -1.27 -3.20
CA TRP A 192 10.86 -1.71 -4.57
C TRP A 192 9.51 -2.40 -4.74
N VAL A 193 8.77 -1.96 -5.75
CA VAL A 193 7.54 -2.60 -6.20
C VAL A 193 7.86 -3.51 -7.38
N THR A 194 7.54 -4.81 -7.24
CA THR A 194 7.83 -5.86 -8.26
C THR A 194 9.31 -5.95 -8.68
N GLY A 195 10.24 -5.40 -7.88
CA GLY A 195 11.67 -5.34 -8.21
C GLY A 195 12.00 -4.45 -9.41
N ARG A 196 11.09 -3.59 -9.83
CA ARG A 196 11.22 -2.78 -11.05
C ARG A 196 11.03 -1.30 -10.84
N TYR A 197 10.14 -0.90 -9.94
CA TYR A 197 9.78 0.48 -9.63
C TYR A 197 10.14 0.76 -8.17
N TYR A 198 10.63 1.93 -7.87
CA TYR A 198 10.93 2.34 -6.51
C TYR A 198 9.98 3.43 -6.04
N VAL A 199 9.39 3.26 -4.86
CA VAL A 199 8.62 4.29 -4.18
C VAL A 199 9.46 4.90 -3.06
N LYS A 200 9.48 6.23 -3.01
CA LYS A 200 10.31 7.03 -2.10
C LYS A 200 9.71 7.10 -0.69
N GLU A 201 10.38 7.80 0.21
CA GLU A 201 9.92 8.03 1.60
C GLU A 201 8.55 8.73 1.66
N ASP A 202 8.25 9.60 0.69
CA ASP A 202 6.97 10.27 0.57
C ASP A 202 5.90 9.44 -0.17
N GLY A 203 6.20 8.19 -0.50
CA GLY A 203 5.34 7.26 -1.24
C GLY A 203 5.32 7.48 -2.75
N THR A 204 5.88 8.57 -3.28
CA THR A 204 5.86 8.85 -4.72
C THR A 204 6.81 7.92 -5.47
N MET A 205 6.40 7.48 -6.66
CA MET A 205 7.26 6.70 -7.55
C MET A 205 8.43 7.56 -8.04
N ALA A 206 9.66 7.04 -7.84
CA ALA A 206 10.88 7.67 -8.34
C ALA A 206 10.95 7.65 -9.87
N ARG A 207 11.44 8.74 -10.48
CA ARG A 207 11.61 8.89 -11.94
C ARG A 207 12.85 9.72 -12.25
N SER A 208 13.62 9.29 -13.25
CA SER A 208 14.84 9.99 -13.71
C SER A 208 15.79 10.34 -12.56
N GLU A 209 15.91 9.49 -11.57
CA GLU A 209 16.69 9.74 -10.37
C GLU A 209 17.41 8.50 -9.83
N TRP A 210 18.39 8.74 -8.97
CA TRP A 210 19.09 7.71 -8.23
C TRP A 210 18.38 7.43 -6.91
N VAL A 211 18.17 6.16 -6.58
CA VAL A 211 17.52 5.69 -5.35
C VAL A 211 18.47 4.84 -4.51
N GLU A 212 18.10 4.54 -3.27
CA GLU A 212 18.91 3.80 -2.29
C GLU A 212 20.35 4.34 -2.19
N ASN A 213 20.47 5.64 -1.85
CA ASN A 213 21.76 6.31 -1.69
C ASN A 213 22.65 6.29 -2.96
N GLY A 214 22.04 6.38 -4.14
CA GLY A 214 22.75 6.43 -5.41
C GLY A 214 23.13 5.07 -5.98
N LYS A 215 22.60 3.98 -5.43
CA LYS A 215 22.93 2.62 -5.85
C LYS A 215 22.24 2.19 -7.15
N TYR A 216 20.97 2.62 -7.33
CA TYR A 216 20.17 2.23 -8.49
C TYR A 216 19.60 3.46 -9.17
N TYR A 217 19.54 3.45 -10.48
CA TYR A 217 18.90 4.49 -11.27
C TYR A 217 17.57 4.02 -11.84
N VAL A 218 16.55 4.84 -11.75
CA VAL A 218 15.28 4.64 -12.43
C VAL A 218 15.11 5.65 -13.55
N ASP A 219 14.62 5.21 -14.68
CA ASP A 219 14.43 6.02 -15.88
C ASP A 219 13.21 6.99 -15.78
N GLU A 220 12.91 7.68 -16.88
CA GLU A 220 11.77 8.61 -16.96
C GLU A 220 10.40 7.94 -16.74
N ASN A 221 10.31 6.63 -16.95
CA ASN A 221 9.12 5.82 -16.72
C ASN A 221 9.11 5.18 -15.32
N GLY A 222 10.11 5.49 -14.49
CA GLY A 222 10.29 4.91 -13.16
C GLY A 222 10.85 3.49 -13.17
N ILE A 223 11.33 2.99 -14.33
CA ILE A 223 11.83 1.63 -14.48
C ILE A 223 13.31 1.60 -14.09
N TRP A 224 13.69 0.63 -13.27
CA TRP A 224 15.09 0.39 -12.94
C TRP A 224 15.93 0.14 -14.20
N ASP A 225 16.93 0.97 -14.41
CA ASP A 225 17.93 0.81 -15.48
C ASP A 225 19.13 0.00 -14.98
N SER A 226 19.10 -1.31 -15.22
CA SER A 226 20.17 -2.21 -14.81
C SER A 226 21.52 -1.97 -15.52
N SER A 227 21.57 -1.12 -16.53
CA SER A 227 22.83 -0.73 -17.17
C SER A 227 23.63 0.30 -16.35
N LYS A 228 22.92 1.08 -15.54
CA LYS A 228 23.47 2.11 -14.65
C LYS A 228 23.67 1.54 -13.23
N ILE A 229 24.68 0.68 -13.09
CA ILE A 229 25.08 0.14 -11.78
C ILE A 229 26.56 0.42 -11.55
N ALA A 230 26.90 0.70 -10.30
CA ALA A 230 28.30 0.76 -9.89
C ALA A 230 28.91 -0.63 -9.97
N LYS A 231 30.09 -0.74 -10.57
CA LYS A 231 30.75 -2.05 -10.76
C LYS A 231 32.25 -1.92 -10.99
N TRP A 232 32.96 -2.95 -10.58
CA TRP A 232 34.34 -3.13 -10.95
C TRP A 232 34.52 -3.39 -12.45
N GLN A 233 35.46 -2.68 -13.05
CA GLN A 233 35.81 -2.76 -14.46
C GLN A 233 37.31 -3.09 -14.60
N ILE A 234 37.67 -3.73 -15.70
CA ILE A 234 39.09 -3.95 -16.07
C ILE A 234 39.34 -3.29 -17.43
N SER A 235 40.39 -2.51 -17.51
CA SER A 235 40.85 -1.90 -18.76
C SER A 235 42.36 -1.94 -18.79
N ASN A 236 42.96 -2.40 -19.90
CA ASN A 236 44.41 -2.58 -20.05
C ASN A 236 45.06 -3.42 -18.93
N GLY A 237 44.32 -4.42 -18.40
CA GLY A 237 44.77 -5.27 -17.32
C GLY A 237 44.77 -4.62 -15.94
N ARG A 238 44.23 -3.42 -15.79
CA ARG A 238 44.10 -2.69 -14.52
C ARG A 238 42.67 -2.52 -14.11
N TRP A 239 42.39 -2.66 -12.80
CA TRP A 239 41.07 -2.49 -12.23
C TRP A 239 40.76 -1.02 -11.97
N TRP A 240 39.51 -0.64 -12.18
CA TRP A 240 38.92 0.63 -11.79
C TRP A 240 37.47 0.43 -11.41
N TYR A 241 36.90 1.35 -10.65
CA TYR A 241 35.51 1.26 -10.22
C TYR A 241 34.67 2.31 -10.92
N SER A 242 33.70 1.83 -11.70
CA SER A 242 32.69 2.71 -12.33
C SER A 242 31.56 2.95 -11.38
N HIS A 243 31.32 4.20 -11.02
CA HIS A 243 30.10 4.56 -10.34
C HIS A 243 28.92 4.37 -11.29
N ALA A 244 27.73 4.28 -10.71
CA ALA A 244 26.53 4.04 -11.47
C ALA A 244 26.19 5.18 -12.45
N ASP A 245 26.58 6.42 -12.15
CA ASP A 245 26.46 7.60 -13.02
C ASP A 245 27.54 7.68 -14.12
N GLY A 246 28.43 6.69 -14.18
CA GLY A 246 29.53 6.63 -15.13
C GLY A 246 30.79 7.39 -14.69
N SER A 247 30.77 8.08 -13.55
CA SER A 247 31.95 8.68 -12.96
C SER A 247 32.86 7.61 -12.31
N TYR A 248 34.06 8.01 -11.90
CA TYR A 248 35.00 7.17 -11.17
C TYR A 248 35.91 8.04 -10.31
N THR A 249 36.43 7.45 -9.23
CA THR A 249 37.37 8.13 -8.34
C THR A 249 38.76 8.21 -8.97
N THR A 250 39.38 9.37 -8.85
CA THR A 250 40.80 9.61 -9.26
C THR A 250 41.58 10.21 -8.09
N ASN A 251 42.84 9.82 -7.96
CA ASN A 251 43.78 10.35 -6.98
C ASN A 251 43.23 10.40 -5.56
N GLY A 252 42.53 9.35 -5.12
CA GLY A 252 41.82 9.35 -3.85
C GLY A 252 41.44 7.98 -3.33
N TRP A 253 41.03 7.99 -2.07
CA TRP A 253 40.49 6.85 -1.38
C TRP A 253 38.98 6.78 -1.56
N GLU A 254 38.46 5.56 -1.71
CA GLU A 254 37.02 5.28 -1.75
C GLU A 254 36.70 4.00 -0.99
N SER A 255 35.60 4.03 -0.25
CA SER A 255 35.05 2.84 0.43
C SER A 255 34.03 2.16 -0.47
N ILE A 256 34.29 0.91 -0.85
CA ILE A 256 33.42 0.09 -1.70
C ILE A 256 33.12 -1.20 -0.94
N ASP A 257 31.86 -1.46 -0.70
CA ASP A 257 31.37 -2.64 0.06
C ASP A 257 32.04 -2.79 1.45
N GLY A 258 32.32 -1.65 2.11
CA GLY A 258 32.92 -1.62 3.45
C GLY A 258 34.44 -1.75 3.48
N GLU A 259 35.11 -1.88 2.32
CA GLU A 259 36.55 -1.95 2.20
C GLU A 259 37.11 -0.69 1.55
N TRP A 260 38.32 -0.24 1.96
CA TRP A 260 38.96 0.93 1.40
C TRP A 260 39.91 0.57 0.27
N TYR A 261 39.78 1.33 -0.85
CA TYR A 261 40.64 1.24 -2.04
C TYR A 261 41.18 2.62 -2.38
N TYR A 262 42.38 2.66 -2.97
CA TYR A 262 42.98 3.89 -3.51
C TYR A 262 43.03 3.82 -5.03
N PHE A 263 42.64 4.91 -5.67
CA PHE A 263 42.68 5.06 -7.12
C PHE A 263 43.70 6.12 -7.49
N ASP A 264 44.53 5.81 -8.49
CA ASP A 264 45.59 6.71 -9.00
C ASP A 264 44.97 7.90 -9.78
N GLU A 265 45.86 8.78 -10.31
CA GLU A 265 45.49 9.95 -11.10
C GLU A 265 44.65 9.58 -12.34
N SER A 266 44.86 8.42 -12.91
CA SER A 266 44.12 7.90 -14.07
C SER A 266 42.83 7.12 -13.68
N GLY A 267 42.52 6.99 -12.39
CA GLY A 267 41.35 6.27 -11.88
C GLY A 267 41.54 4.76 -11.78
N TYR A 268 42.76 4.24 -11.91
CA TYR A 268 43.00 2.82 -11.71
C TYR A 268 43.31 2.49 -10.26
N MET A 269 42.81 1.36 -9.79
CA MET A 269 43.02 0.83 -8.45
C MET A 269 44.52 0.57 -8.23
N ALA A 270 45.09 1.13 -7.18
CA ALA A 270 46.41 0.82 -6.69
C ALA A 270 46.44 -0.58 -6.04
N SER A 271 47.57 -1.29 -6.19
CA SER A 271 47.75 -2.61 -5.56
C SER A 271 49.20 -2.84 -5.19
N SER A 272 49.43 -3.62 -4.13
CA SER A 272 50.78 -4.00 -3.64
C SER A 272 51.73 -2.81 -3.43
N CYS A 273 51.25 -1.69 -2.91
CA CYS A 273 52.07 -0.49 -2.72
C CYS A 273 51.60 0.34 -1.50
N TRP A 274 52.47 1.27 -1.10
CA TRP A 274 52.23 2.25 -0.05
C TRP A 274 51.59 3.51 -0.62
N ILE A 275 50.54 3.98 0.06
CA ILE A 275 49.88 5.28 -0.17
C ILE A 275 50.07 6.11 1.11
N GLY A 276 51.14 6.88 1.19
CA GLY A 276 51.52 7.54 2.42
C GLY A 276 51.87 6.54 3.54
N VAL A 277 51.06 6.50 4.60
CA VAL A 277 51.24 5.59 5.74
C VAL A 277 50.37 4.33 5.65
N TYR A 278 49.57 4.18 4.60
CA TYR A 278 48.65 3.06 4.38
C TYR A 278 49.21 2.12 3.30
N TYR A 279 48.98 0.83 3.45
CA TYR A 279 49.34 -0.16 2.45
C TYR A 279 48.16 -0.76 1.77
N VAL A 280 48.11 -0.79 0.45
CA VAL A 280 47.12 -1.53 -0.33
C VAL A 280 47.64 -2.87 -0.77
N LYS A 281 46.87 -3.92 -0.53
CA LYS A 281 47.24 -5.31 -0.86
C LYS A 281 47.15 -5.59 -2.35
N GLU A 282 47.53 -6.79 -2.79
CA GLU A 282 47.45 -7.24 -4.19
C GLU A 282 46.02 -7.13 -4.75
N ASN A 283 45.01 -7.38 -3.92
CA ASN A 283 43.62 -7.27 -4.27
C ASN A 283 43.05 -5.81 -4.17
N GLY A 284 43.92 -4.84 -3.95
CA GLY A 284 43.59 -3.42 -3.85
C GLY A 284 43.03 -2.96 -2.49
N LYS A 285 42.66 -3.86 -1.60
CA LYS A 285 42.10 -3.50 -0.29
C LYS A 285 43.17 -2.89 0.62
N MET A 286 42.83 -1.85 1.36
CA MET A 286 43.67 -1.32 2.41
C MET A 286 43.90 -2.39 3.48
N ALA A 287 45.16 -2.58 3.88
CA ALA A 287 45.55 -3.50 4.94
C ALA A 287 45.25 -2.87 6.33
N HIS A 288 44.85 -3.69 7.29
CA HIS A 288 44.66 -3.28 8.69
C HIS A 288 44.89 -4.46 9.63
N SER A 289 45.45 -4.19 10.80
CA SER A 289 45.80 -5.20 11.84
C SER A 289 46.65 -6.37 11.30
N GLU A 290 47.55 -6.12 10.34
CA GLU A 290 48.31 -7.19 9.69
C GLU A 290 49.75 -6.76 9.29
N TRP A 291 50.62 -7.76 9.05
CA TRP A 291 51.94 -7.55 8.47
C TRP A 291 51.84 -7.48 6.94
N VAL A 292 52.46 -6.47 6.35
CA VAL A 292 52.44 -6.20 4.91
C VAL A 292 53.84 -6.15 4.31
N ASP A 293 53.91 -6.02 2.98
CA ASP A 293 55.17 -5.95 2.23
C ASP A 293 56.15 -7.10 2.59
N ASN A 294 55.67 -8.33 2.39
CA ASN A 294 56.40 -9.56 2.72
C ASN A 294 56.79 -9.67 4.22
N GLY A 295 55.90 -9.18 5.09
CA GLY A 295 56.10 -9.28 6.54
C GLY A 295 57.10 -8.28 7.12
N ARG A 296 57.45 -7.22 6.38
CA ARG A 296 58.40 -6.21 6.83
C ARG A 296 57.85 -5.13 7.71
N TYR A 297 56.57 -4.80 7.51
CA TYR A 297 55.92 -3.70 8.18
C TYR A 297 54.57 -4.13 8.75
N TYR A 298 54.23 -3.60 9.93
CA TYR A 298 52.91 -3.82 10.55
C TYR A 298 52.04 -2.59 10.41
N VAL A 299 50.78 -2.78 10.05
CA VAL A 299 49.75 -1.72 10.08
C VAL A 299 48.73 -2.02 11.18
N ASP A 300 48.28 -0.98 11.89
CA ASP A 300 47.31 -1.09 13.00
C ASP A 300 45.87 -1.31 12.52
N GLU A 301 44.95 -1.25 13.43
CA GLU A 301 43.49 -1.41 13.16
C GLU A 301 42.92 -0.32 12.25
N ASN A 302 43.58 0.84 12.16
CA ASN A 302 43.22 1.95 11.29
C ASN A 302 43.96 1.90 9.96
N GLY A 303 44.76 0.88 9.72
CA GLY A 303 45.61 0.71 8.52
C GLY A 303 46.90 1.54 8.53
N VAL A 304 47.23 2.21 9.63
CA VAL A 304 48.40 3.09 9.74
C VAL A 304 49.67 2.27 10.05
N TRP A 305 50.71 2.54 9.34
CA TRP A 305 52.02 1.92 9.60
C TRP A 305 52.56 2.24 11.00
N VAL A 306 52.91 1.19 11.76
CA VAL A 306 53.45 1.31 13.13
C VAL A 306 54.95 1.15 13.05
N GLN A 307 55.69 2.23 13.40
CA GLN A 307 57.15 2.22 13.43
C GLN A 307 57.70 1.43 14.64
N GLY A 308 58.83 0.71 14.41
CA GLY A 308 59.54 0.06 15.50
C GLY A 308 58.98 -1.28 15.97
N VAL A 309 57.97 -1.82 15.30
CA VAL A 309 57.53 -3.20 15.52
C VAL A 309 58.41 -4.13 14.69
N ALA A 310 59.09 -5.07 15.36
CA ALA A 310 59.94 -6.06 14.69
C ALA A 310 59.12 -7.30 14.34
N ALA A 311 59.30 -7.83 13.12
CA ALA A 311 58.80 -9.16 12.78
C ALA A 311 59.59 -10.20 13.62
N TYR A 312 58.86 -11.12 14.25
CA TYR A 312 59.45 -12.23 15.00
C TYR A 312 59.94 -13.32 14.05
#